data_94fce8187b48c19710cdcea6b775e700
#
_entry.id   94fce8187b48c19710cdcea6b775e700
#
_cell.length_a   1.000
_cell.length_b   1.000
_cell.length_c   1.000
_cell.angle_alpha   90.00
_cell.angle_beta   90.00
_cell.angle_gamma   90.00
#
_symmetry.space_group_name_H-M   'P 1'
#
loop_
_entity.id
_entity.type
_entity.pdbx_description
1 polymer ?
#
loop_
_entity_poly.entity_id
_entity_poly.type
_entity_poly.pdbx_seq_one_letter_code
_entity_poly.pdbx_strand_id
1 'polypeptide(L)'
;MSADFIALSDDLTVEEGRSTFLQQISDDYFPTYVFIVCGAMLRGALPIRALLQEENVAKPITSLMTSDLVHAAPDDTRHDTAKLIENRGMTLIPVTEHGRLVGCLAEKEIAHLLADEATEDAQRQGATLPLEKSYLEISPVGLWKKRALWLLLLFVAEAYTSSVIQHFEEALESAIALAFFIPLLIGTGGNSGTQITSTLVRAMALGEVRMADLGRVIRKEMTTALMIAVTLAAAGCLRAWMMGIGPEITLIVSLTLLCITLWSAVVSSVIPMVIKRVGIDPAVVSAPFIATLIDGTGLIIYFKIAQYFLGLN
;
A
#
# COMPACT_ATOMS: atom_id res chain seq x y z
N MET A 1 9.50 -19.41 8.77
CA MET A 1 9.63 -20.75 8.14
C MET A 1 9.48 -21.77 9.24
N SER A 2 8.53 -22.71 9.10
CA SER A 2 8.37 -23.83 10.01
C SER A 2 9.10 -25.06 9.46
N ALA A 3 9.62 -25.86 10.37
CA ALA A 3 10.12 -27.21 10.06
C ALA A 3 9.02 -28.28 10.28
N ASP A 4 7.83 -27.86 10.74
CA ASP A 4 6.70 -28.75 11.02
C ASP A 4 5.92 -29.01 9.72
N PHE A 5 6.41 -29.91 8.91
CA PHE A 5 5.73 -30.38 7.72
C PHE A 5 5.88 -31.91 7.59
N ILE A 6 4.91 -32.53 6.95
CA ILE A 6 4.96 -33.97 6.65
C ILE A 6 5.35 -34.12 5.19
N ALA A 7 6.39 -34.92 4.96
CA ALA A 7 6.86 -35.29 3.63
C ALA A 7 6.78 -36.81 3.45
N LEU A 8 6.19 -37.25 2.33
CA LEU A 8 6.03 -38.63 1.93
C LEU A 8 6.90 -38.89 0.71
N SER A 9 7.49 -40.11 0.62
CA SER A 9 8.28 -40.49 -0.54
C SER A 9 7.39 -40.75 -1.77
N ASP A 10 7.88 -40.39 -2.96
CA ASP A 10 7.14 -40.52 -4.22
C ASP A 10 6.92 -41.96 -4.70
N ASP A 11 7.60 -42.93 -4.10
CA ASP A 11 7.50 -44.37 -4.39
C ASP A 11 6.38 -45.08 -3.61
N LEU A 12 5.74 -44.42 -2.66
CA LEU A 12 4.71 -45.00 -1.80
C LEU A 12 3.38 -45.21 -2.54
N THR A 13 2.66 -46.27 -2.12
CA THR A 13 1.23 -46.45 -2.42
C THR A 13 0.35 -45.59 -1.48
N VAL A 14 -0.95 -45.48 -1.80
CA VAL A 14 -1.93 -44.79 -0.96
C VAL A 14 -1.99 -45.38 0.44
N GLU A 15 -1.93 -46.74 0.58
CA GLU A 15 -1.95 -47.42 1.87
C GLU A 15 -0.73 -47.11 2.73
N GLU A 16 0.47 -47.22 2.14
CA GLU A 16 1.71 -46.87 2.81
C GLU A 16 1.81 -45.41 3.18
N GLY A 17 1.35 -44.50 2.27
CA GLY A 17 1.30 -43.08 2.51
C GLY A 17 0.37 -42.70 3.66
N ARG A 18 -0.83 -43.34 3.77
CA ARG A 18 -1.73 -43.16 4.93
C ARG A 18 -1.09 -43.63 6.22
N SER A 19 -0.48 -44.79 6.20
CA SER A 19 0.19 -45.37 7.38
C SER A 19 1.31 -44.47 7.87
N THR A 20 2.16 -44.00 6.96
CA THR A 20 3.27 -43.10 7.26
C THR A 20 2.74 -41.73 7.76
N PHE A 21 1.69 -41.18 7.14
CA PHE A 21 1.05 -39.93 7.60
C PHE A 21 0.53 -40.07 9.03
N LEU A 22 -0.21 -41.13 9.35
CA LEU A 22 -0.76 -41.38 10.68
C LEU A 22 0.28 -41.57 11.77
N GLN A 23 1.48 -42.05 11.41
CA GLN A 23 2.62 -42.15 12.34
C GLN A 23 3.32 -40.81 12.60
N GLN A 24 3.30 -39.90 11.64
CA GLN A 24 3.98 -38.59 11.73
C GLN A 24 3.08 -37.45 12.25
N ILE A 25 1.77 -37.66 12.23
CA ILE A 25 0.84 -36.64 12.73
C ILE A 25 0.96 -36.50 14.25
N SER A 26 0.97 -35.27 14.74
CA SER A 26 0.92 -34.94 16.15
C SER A 26 -0.49 -34.46 16.54
N ASP A 27 -0.84 -34.56 17.82
CA ASP A 27 -2.14 -34.14 18.35
C ASP A 27 -2.41 -32.64 18.13
N ASP A 28 -1.37 -31.84 18.04
CA ASP A 28 -1.46 -30.37 17.93
C ASP A 28 -1.45 -29.86 16.49
N TYR A 29 -1.16 -30.71 15.48
CA TYR A 29 -1.01 -30.24 14.10
C TYR A 29 -1.60 -31.22 13.10
N PHE A 30 -2.67 -30.80 12.42
CA PHE A 30 -3.26 -31.53 11.29
C PHE A 30 -3.09 -30.72 10.00
N PRO A 31 -2.11 -31.09 9.14
CA PRO A 31 -1.84 -30.34 7.91
C PRO A 31 -2.94 -30.55 6.87
N THR A 32 -3.25 -29.52 6.09
CA THR A 32 -4.18 -29.61 4.95
C THR A 32 -3.54 -30.34 3.77
N TYR A 33 -2.21 -30.26 3.63
CA TYR A 33 -1.41 -30.87 2.57
C TYR A 33 -0.19 -31.59 3.15
N VAL A 34 0.29 -32.62 2.45
CA VAL A 34 1.61 -33.22 2.65
C VAL A 34 2.45 -32.99 1.40
N PHE A 35 3.76 -32.89 1.57
CA PHE A 35 4.67 -32.77 0.44
C PHE A 35 5.10 -34.15 -0.05
N ILE A 36 5.23 -34.28 -1.36
CA ILE A 36 5.77 -35.50 -2.00
C ILE A 36 7.19 -35.20 -2.42
N VAL A 37 8.12 -36.04 -2.00
CA VAL A 37 9.54 -35.84 -2.24
C VAL A 37 10.18 -37.09 -2.84
N CYS A 38 11.19 -36.89 -3.71
CA CYS A 38 12.10 -37.92 -4.15
C CYS A 38 13.45 -37.70 -3.44
N GLY A 39 13.73 -38.48 -2.42
CA GLY A 39 14.80 -38.18 -1.47
C GLY A 39 14.52 -36.89 -0.72
N ALA A 40 15.24 -35.80 -1.05
CA ALA A 40 14.99 -34.45 -0.50
C ALA A 40 14.39 -33.47 -1.53
N MET A 41 14.24 -33.88 -2.78
CA MET A 41 13.75 -33.06 -3.87
C MET A 41 12.22 -32.99 -3.86
N LEU A 42 11.65 -31.78 -3.83
CA LEU A 42 10.20 -31.56 -3.89
C LEU A 42 9.66 -31.98 -5.27
N ARG A 43 8.64 -32.85 -5.28
CA ARG A 43 7.94 -33.33 -6.49
C ARG A 43 6.55 -32.69 -6.60
N GLY A 44 5.86 -32.52 -5.48
CA GLY A 44 4.50 -32.05 -5.47
C GLY A 44 3.94 -31.87 -4.06
N ALA A 45 2.68 -31.46 -3.98
CA ALA A 45 1.89 -31.51 -2.75
C ALA A 45 0.61 -32.31 -2.98
N LEU A 46 0.20 -33.01 -1.95
CA LEU A 46 -0.96 -33.89 -1.95
C LEU A 46 -1.94 -33.42 -0.86
N PRO A 47 -3.19 -33.04 -1.23
CA PRO A 47 -4.21 -32.76 -0.24
C PRO A 47 -4.47 -33.98 0.64
N ILE A 48 -4.42 -33.82 1.96
CA ILE A 48 -4.69 -34.94 2.90
C ILE A 48 -6.06 -35.56 2.65
N ARG A 49 -7.07 -34.72 2.33
CA ARG A 49 -8.39 -35.21 1.98
C ARG A 49 -8.36 -36.19 0.80
N ALA A 50 -7.57 -35.92 -0.24
CA ALA A 50 -7.45 -36.82 -1.40
C ALA A 50 -6.78 -38.14 -1.00
N LEU A 51 -5.74 -38.08 -0.16
CA LEU A 51 -5.08 -39.29 0.37
C LEU A 51 -6.04 -40.15 1.19
N LEU A 52 -6.85 -39.54 2.05
CA LEU A 52 -7.76 -40.25 2.96
C LEU A 52 -9.03 -40.80 2.26
N GLN A 53 -9.49 -40.16 1.18
CA GLN A 53 -10.70 -40.54 0.45
C GLN A 53 -10.48 -41.51 -0.72
N GLU A 54 -9.22 -41.72 -1.18
CA GLU A 54 -8.94 -42.60 -2.31
C GLU A 54 -9.26 -44.06 -1.93
N GLU A 55 -10.12 -44.72 -2.69
CA GLU A 55 -10.56 -46.10 -2.42
C GLU A 55 -9.54 -47.12 -2.89
N ASN A 56 -8.79 -46.82 -3.95
CA ASN A 56 -7.75 -47.70 -4.47
C ASN A 56 -6.44 -47.53 -3.70
N VAL A 57 -6.27 -48.33 -2.64
CA VAL A 57 -5.11 -48.25 -1.74
C VAL A 57 -3.78 -48.67 -2.38
N ALA A 58 -3.82 -49.45 -3.48
CA ALA A 58 -2.64 -49.86 -4.22
C ALA A 58 -2.14 -48.82 -5.24
N LYS A 59 -2.87 -47.73 -5.43
CA LYS A 59 -2.54 -46.66 -6.36
C LYS A 59 -1.33 -45.85 -5.87
N PRO A 60 -0.37 -45.48 -6.77
CA PRO A 60 0.74 -44.60 -6.37
C PRO A 60 0.25 -43.22 -5.88
N ILE A 61 0.81 -42.70 -4.78
CA ILE A 61 0.44 -41.38 -4.24
C ILE A 61 0.74 -40.25 -5.20
N THR A 62 1.71 -40.40 -6.10
CA THR A 62 2.05 -39.43 -7.14
C THR A 62 0.91 -39.15 -8.10
N SER A 63 -0.04 -40.09 -8.26
CA SER A 63 -1.21 -39.89 -9.10
C SER A 63 -2.27 -38.92 -8.51
N LEU A 64 -2.16 -38.63 -7.21
CA LEU A 64 -3.06 -37.73 -6.47
C LEU A 64 -2.42 -36.36 -6.20
N MET A 65 -1.11 -36.22 -6.44
CA MET A 65 -0.39 -34.98 -6.16
C MET A 65 -0.62 -33.92 -7.24
N THR A 66 -0.45 -32.67 -6.84
CA THR A 66 -0.32 -31.52 -7.73
C THR A 66 1.16 -31.18 -7.86
N SER A 67 1.66 -31.12 -9.11
CA SER A 67 3.08 -30.85 -9.41
C SER A 67 3.35 -29.35 -9.67
N ASP A 68 2.32 -28.57 -10.04
CA ASP A 68 2.42 -27.12 -10.28
C ASP A 68 2.37 -26.39 -8.93
N LEU A 69 3.46 -26.46 -8.18
CA LEU A 69 3.62 -25.80 -6.90
C LEU A 69 4.44 -24.53 -7.04
N VAL A 70 3.88 -23.46 -6.52
CA VAL A 70 4.67 -22.27 -6.25
C VAL A 70 5.46 -22.53 -4.97
N HIS A 71 6.73 -22.23 -4.99
CA HIS A 71 7.65 -22.37 -3.85
C HIS A 71 8.38 -21.05 -3.60
N ALA A 72 8.73 -20.83 -2.34
CA ALA A 72 9.60 -19.74 -1.93
C ALA A 72 11.04 -20.24 -1.77
N ALA A 73 12.01 -19.37 -1.95
CA ALA A 73 13.40 -19.63 -1.60
C ALA A 73 13.71 -19.09 -0.19
N PRO A 74 14.71 -19.63 0.54
CA PRO A 74 15.09 -19.12 1.86
C PRO A 74 15.52 -17.65 1.85
N ASP A 75 16.07 -17.18 0.72
CA ASP A 75 16.57 -15.83 0.53
C ASP A 75 15.52 -14.85 -0.07
N ASP A 76 14.31 -15.34 -0.36
CA ASP A 76 13.24 -14.49 -0.84
C ASP A 76 12.87 -13.43 0.20
N THR A 77 12.62 -12.21 -0.26
CA THR A 77 12.17 -11.15 0.64
C THR A 77 10.75 -11.42 1.15
N ARG A 78 10.39 -10.85 2.31
CA ARG A 78 9.03 -10.93 2.84
C ARG A 78 8.01 -10.41 1.84
N HIS A 79 8.34 -9.30 1.19
CA HIS A 79 7.51 -8.66 0.18
C HIS A 79 7.24 -9.55 -1.04
N ASP A 80 8.28 -10.21 -1.58
CA ASP A 80 8.12 -11.11 -2.72
C ASP A 80 7.30 -12.34 -2.33
N THR A 81 7.53 -12.88 -1.14
CA THR A 81 6.75 -14.01 -0.60
C THR A 81 5.29 -13.62 -0.36
N ALA A 82 5.01 -12.43 0.19
CA ALA A 82 3.65 -11.93 0.38
C ALA A 82 2.89 -11.80 -0.94
N LYS A 83 3.52 -11.22 -1.96
CA LYS A 83 2.94 -11.13 -3.32
C LYS A 83 2.62 -12.50 -3.93
N LEU A 84 3.48 -13.46 -3.69
CA LEU A 84 3.32 -14.82 -4.17
C LEU A 84 2.09 -15.49 -3.54
N ILE A 85 1.89 -15.25 -2.23
CA ILE A 85 0.73 -15.74 -1.46
C ILE A 85 -0.56 -15.08 -1.95
N GLU A 86 -0.59 -13.75 -2.03
CA GLU A 86 -1.78 -12.97 -2.44
C GLU A 86 -2.26 -13.35 -3.85
N ASN A 87 -1.34 -13.54 -4.79
CA ASN A 87 -1.68 -13.87 -6.18
C ASN A 87 -2.29 -15.28 -6.36
N ARG A 88 -2.03 -16.21 -5.46
CA ARG A 88 -2.42 -17.62 -5.60
C ARG A 88 -3.39 -18.12 -4.54
N GLY A 89 -3.64 -17.37 -3.48
CA GLY A 89 -4.55 -17.76 -2.37
C GLY A 89 -4.12 -19.04 -1.67
N MET A 90 -2.80 -19.26 -1.52
CA MET A 90 -2.25 -20.51 -0.98
C MET A 90 -2.24 -20.49 0.53
N THR A 91 -2.61 -21.61 1.14
CA THR A 91 -2.61 -21.82 2.61
C THR A 91 -1.34 -22.53 3.10
N LEU A 92 -0.53 -23.05 2.18
CA LEU A 92 0.73 -23.75 2.46
C LEU A 92 1.71 -23.49 1.31
N ILE A 93 2.90 -23.01 1.60
CA ILE A 93 3.96 -22.77 0.61
C ILE A 93 5.21 -23.54 1.00
N PRO A 94 5.69 -24.46 0.14
CA PRO A 94 6.98 -25.10 0.36
C PRO A 94 8.11 -24.10 0.19
N VAL A 95 9.11 -24.20 1.04
CA VAL A 95 10.38 -23.46 0.90
C VAL A 95 11.42 -24.42 0.40
N THR A 96 12.02 -24.08 -0.76
CA THR A 96 13.00 -24.96 -1.40
C THR A 96 14.33 -24.25 -1.62
N GLU A 97 15.42 -24.99 -1.40
CA GLU A 97 16.77 -24.56 -1.75
C GLU A 97 17.33 -25.50 -2.82
N HIS A 98 17.61 -24.99 -4.00
CA HIS A 98 18.03 -25.79 -5.16
C HIS A 98 17.09 -27.00 -5.46
N GLY A 99 15.78 -26.80 -5.27
CA GLY A 99 14.75 -27.81 -5.46
C GLY A 99 14.58 -28.79 -4.28
N ARG A 100 15.41 -28.71 -3.24
CA ARG A 100 15.29 -29.49 -2.02
C ARG A 100 14.31 -28.83 -1.07
N LEU A 101 13.37 -29.57 -0.54
CA LEU A 101 12.44 -29.08 0.48
C LEU A 101 13.20 -28.85 1.80
N VAL A 102 13.26 -27.59 2.24
CA VAL A 102 13.97 -27.19 3.47
C VAL A 102 13.01 -26.70 4.56
N GLY A 103 11.75 -26.44 4.23
CA GLY A 103 10.73 -26.00 5.16
C GLY A 103 9.43 -25.68 4.48
N CYS A 104 8.50 -25.10 5.23
CA CYS A 104 7.26 -24.56 4.69
C CYS A 104 6.83 -23.29 5.42
N LEU A 105 5.92 -22.54 4.77
CA LEU A 105 5.11 -21.53 5.39
C LEU A 105 3.69 -22.08 5.49
N ALA A 106 3.26 -22.39 6.71
CA ALA A 106 1.90 -22.82 6.99
C ALA A 106 0.98 -21.61 7.19
N GLU A 107 -0.31 -21.83 7.35
CA GLU A 107 -1.33 -20.78 7.46
C GLU A 107 -0.99 -19.73 8.53
N LYS A 108 -0.46 -20.15 9.67
CA LYS A 108 -0.07 -19.24 10.76
C LYS A 108 1.10 -18.32 10.35
N GLU A 109 2.15 -18.88 9.76
CA GLU A 109 3.31 -18.12 9.27
C GLU A 109 2.91 -17.19 8.14
N ILE A 110 2.03 -17.63 7.24
CA ILE A 110 1.47 -16.82 6.16
C ILE A 110 0.68 -15.63 6.74
N ALA A 111 -0.19 -15.87 7.71
CA ALA A 111 -0.98 -14.81 8.35
C ALA A 111 -0.07 -13.78 9.04
N HIS A 112 0.95 -14.23 9.76
CA HIS A 112 1.94 -13.32 10.37
C HIS A 112 2.70 -12.52 9.32
N LEU A 113 3.17 -13.16 8.25
CA LEU A 113 3.91 -12.49 7.19
C LEU A 113 3.07 -11.40 6.51
N LEU A 114 1.81 -11.69 6.20
CA LEU A 114 0.90 -10.71 5.60
C LEU A 114 0.56 -9.55 6.56
N ALA A 115 0.42 -9.83 7.86
CA ALA A 115 0.18 -8.82 8.88
C ALA A 115 1.42 -7.91 9.07
N ASP A 116 2.62 -8.49 9.06
CA ASP A 116 3.88 -7.76 9.15
C ASP A 116 4.06 -6.83 7.94
N GLU A 117 3.81 -7.35 6.73
CA GLU A 117 3.90 -6.57 5.48
C GLU A 117 2.88 -5.41 5.48
N ALA A 118 1.63 -5.67 5.86
CA ALA A 118 0.61 -4.63 5.95
C ALA A 118 0.98 -3.55 7.00
N THR A 119 1.64 -3.95 8.08
CA THR A 119 2.15 -3.04 9.11
C THR A 119 3.30 -2.18 8.58
N GLU A 120 4.23 -2.78 7.84
CA GLU A 120 5.34 -2.08 7.19
C GLU A 120 4.83 -1.06 6.17
N ASP A 121 3.88 -1.44 5.33
CA ASP A 121 3.22 -0.55 4.37
C ASP A 121 2.57 0.65 5.06
N ALA A 122 1.83 0.41 6.14
CA ALA A 122 1.18 1.48 6.91
C ALA A 122 2.21 2.44 7.53
N GLN A 123 3.34 1.93 8.04
CA GLN A 123 4.42 2.75 8.60
C GLN A 123 5.10 3.59 7.51
N ARG A 124 5.38 3.03 6.34
CA ARG A 124 5.95 3.74 5.19
C ARG A 124 5.00 4.84 4.69
N GLN A 125 3.71 4.54 4.55
CA GLN A 125 2.70 5.54 4.19
C GLN A 125 2.63 6.68 5.21
N GLY A 126 2.88 6.41 6.48
CA GLY A 126 3.00 7.40 7.55
C GLY A 126 4.36 8.13 7.62
N ALA A 127 5.21 8.01 6.59
CA ALA A 127 6.56 8.60 6.57
C ALA A 127 7.44 8.13 7.75
N THR A 128 7.33 6.86 8.12
CA THR A 128 8.13 6.24 9.17
C THR A 128 8.85 5.02 8.61
N LEU A 129 10.14 4.87 8.92
CA LEU A 129 10.83 3.63 8.59
C LEU A 129 10.28 2.48 9.41
N PRO A 130 10.23 1.24 8.86
CA PRO A 130 9.69 0.07 9.54
C PRO A 130 10.30 -0.15 10.93
N LEU A 131 9.43 -0.53 11.88
CA LEU A 131 9.83 -0.82 13.25
C LEU A 131 10.18 -2.30 13.38
N GLU A 132 11.34 -2.59 13.96
CA GLU A 132 11.84 -3.97 14.17
C GLU A 132 11.30 -4.63 15.46
N LYS A 133 10.65 -3.83 16.30
CA LYS A 133 10.11 -4.24 17.59
C LYS A 133 8.70 -3.69 17.77
N SER A 134 7.96 -4.25 18.74
CA SER A 134 6.66 -3.70 19.10
C SER A 134 6.78 -2.24 19.53
N TYR A 135 5.72 -1.46 19.31
CA TYR A 135 5.73 0.00 19.58
C TYR A 135 6.17 0.37 21.00
N LEU A 136 5.75 -0.41 21.99
CA LEU A 136 6.08 -0.15 23.40
C LEU A 136 7.51 -0.56 23.78
N GLU A 137 8.15 -1.44 23.03
CA GLU A 137 9.50 -1.93 23.29
C GLU A 137 10.59 -1.06 22.65
N ILE A 138 10.22 -0.27 21.63
CA ILE A 138 11.18 0.60 20.99
C ILE A 138 11.44 1.85 21.80
N SER A 139 12.70 2.19 22.01
CA SER A 139 13.07 3.38 22.79
C SER A 139 12.71 4.68 22.06
N PRO A 140 12.50 5.81 22.78
CA PRO A 140 12.29 7.12 22.16
C PRO A 140 13.39 7.51 21.15
N VAL A 141 14.64 7.18 21.43
CA VAL A 141 15.78 7.41 20.53
C VAL A 141 15.64 6.53 19.27
N GLY A 142 15.17 5.29 19.41
CA GLY A 142 14.86 4.40 18.28
C GLY A 142 13.79 5.01 17.38
N LEU A 143 12.68 5.47 17.95
CA LEU A 143 11.62 6.15 17.21
C LEU A 143 12.10 7.44 16.52
N TRP A 144 12.91 8.22 17.22
CA TRP A 144 13.51 9.42 16.64
C TRP A 144 14.34 9.09 15.38
N LYS A 145 15.21 8.10 15.44
CA LYS A 145 16.02 7.68 14.28
C LYS A 145 15.15 7.24 13.09
N LYS A 146 14.03 6.56 13.35
CA LYS A 146 13.12 6.06 12.31
C LYS A 146 12.28 7.17 11.64
N ARG A 147 12.10 8.31 12.30
CA ARG A 147 11.26 9.43 11.84
C ARG A 147 12.04 10.67 11.41
N ALA A 148 13.16 10.98 12.09
CA ALA A 148 13.83 12.26 11.95
C ALA A 148 14.33 12.54 10.53
N LEU A 149 14.92 11.56 9.87
CA LEU A 149 15.43 11.75 8.51
C LEU A 149 14.31 12.11 7.53
N TRP A 150 13.18 11.40 7.60
CA TRP A 150 12.06 11.64 6.71
C TRP A 150 11.39 13.00 7.01
N LEU A 151 11.20 13.32 8.29
CA LEU A 151 10.67 14.62 8.69
C LEU A 151 11.59 15.76 8.28
N LEU A 152 12.91 15.59 8.31
CA LEU A 152 13.87 16.59 7.82
C LEU A 152 13.75 16.79 6.31
N LEU A 153 13.58 15.72 5.55
CA LEU A 153 13.36 15.81 4.09
C LEU A 153 12.05 16.54 3.78
N LEU A 154 10.98 16.23 4.50
CA LEU A 154 9.69 16.93 4.36
C LEU A 154 9.80 18.40 4.76
N PHE A 155 10.53 18.73 5.84
CA PHE A 155 10.79 20.11 6.26
C PHE A 155 11.51 20.92 5.17
N VAL A 156 12.53 20.33 4.54
CA VAL A 156 13.24 20.97 3.42
C VAL A 156 12.32 21.14 2.21
N ALA A 157 11.48 20.13 1.91
CA ALA A 157 10.49 20.23 0.84
C ALA A 157 9.43 21.31 1.14
N GLU A 158 9.01 21.47 2.42
CA GLU A 158 8.05 22.49 2.84
C GLU A 158 8.62 23.93 2.72
N ALA A 159 9.94 24.09 2.74
CA ALA A 159 10.57 25.38 2.47
C ALA A 159 10.20 25.94 1.08
N TYR A 160 9.88 25.05 0.11
CA TYR A 160 9.34 25.47 -1.18
C TYR A 160 8.01 26.22 -1.04
N THR A 161 7.10 25.74 -0.18
CA THR A 161 5.81 26.37 0.10
C THR A 161 5.99 27.80 0.65
N SER A 162 6.93 27.97 1.58
CA SER A 162 7.31 29.30 2.11
C SER A 162 7.85 30.22 1.02
N SER A 163 8.68 29.70 0.11
CA SER A 163 9.21 30.47 -1.01
C SER A 163 8.13 30.89 -2.00
N VAL A 164 7.10 30.05 -2.22
CA VAL A 164 5.92 30.40 -3.02
C VAL A 164 5.18 31.57 -2.37
N ILE A 165 4.91 31.52 -1.06
CA ILE A 165 4.24 32.62 -0.35
C ILE A 165 5.02 33.92 -0.49
N GLN A 166 6.35 33.88 -0.29
CA GLN A 166 7.23 35.03 -0.44
C GLN A 166 7.18 35.60 -1.87
N HIS A 167 7.18 34.74 -2.89
CA HIS A 167 7.11 35.18 -4.29
C HIS A 167 5.82 35.94 -4.62
N PHE A 168 4.73 35.64 -3.93
CA PHE A 168 3.43 36.28 -4.11
C PHE A 168 3.07 37.30 -3.01
N GLU A 169 4.09 37.89 -2.33
CA GLU A 169 3.90 38.85 -1.23
C GLU A 169 3.07 40.07 -1.66
N GLU A 170 3.31 40.62 -2.86
CA GLU A 170 2.53 41.76 -3.39
C GLU A 170 1.02 41.47 -3.51
N ALA A 171 0.66 40.24 -3.89
CA ALA A 171 -0.74 39.82 -3.95
C ALA A 171 -1.37 39.73 -2.57
N LEU A 172 -0.61 39.33 -1.56
CA LEU A 172 -1.04 39.29 -0.16
C LEU A 172 -1.19 40.72 0.44
N GLU A 173 -0.26 41.62 0.13
CA GLU A 173 -0.33 43.01 0.58
C GLU A 173 -1.52 43.74 -0.01
N SER A 174 -1.85 43.48 -1.29
CA SER A 174 -3.00 44.06 -1.96
C SER A 174 -4.34 43.58 -1.40
N ALA A 175 -4.41 42.36 -0.86
CA ALA A 175 -5.63 41.78 -0.32
C ALA A 175 -5.31 40.81 0.86
N ILE A 176 -5.11 41.37 2.05
CA ILE A 176 -4.79 40.58 3.29
C ILE A 176 -5.81 39.47 3.55
N ALA A 177 -7.06 39.63 3.11
CA ALA A 177 -8.10 38.61 3.24
C ALA A 177 -7.70 37.26 2.57
N LEU A 178 -6.81 37.28 1.57
CA LEU A 178 -6.30 36.05 0.96
C LEU A 178 -5.54 35.20 1.98
N ALA A 179 -4.78 35.82 2.89
CA ALA A 179 -4.01 35.07 3.91
C ALA A 179 -4.90 34.21 4.82
N PHE A 180 -6.14 34.63 5.07
CA PHE A 180 -7.06 33.92 5.96
C PHE A 180 -7.48 32.54 5.41
N PHE A 181 -7.39 32.36 4.10
CA PHE A 181 -7.81 31.14 3.44
C PHE A 181 -6.63 30.18 3.13
N ILE A 182 -5.37 30.62 3.25
CA ILE A 182 -4.20 29.77 3.01
C ILE A 182 -4.28 28.45 3.80
N PRO A 183 -4.51 28.43 5.12
CA PRO A 183 -4.59 27.18 5.87
C PRO A 183 -5.73 26.26 5.41
N LEU A 184 -6.87 26.83 5.01
CA LEU A 184 -8.01 26.09 4.49
C LEU A 184 -7.68 25.41 3.16
N LEU A 185 -7.02 26.13 2.26
CA LEU A 185 -6.69 25.66 0.92
C LEU A 185 -5.61 24.57 0.95
N ILE A 186 -4.53 24.80 1.70
CA ILE A 186 -3.46 23.82 1.94
C ILE A 186 -4.06 22.56 2.56
N GLY A 187 -4.74 22.68 3.71
CA GLY A 187 -5.32 21.54 4.39
C GLY A 187 -6.30 20.74 3.52
N THR A 188 -7.10 21.41 2.69
CA THR A 188 -8.04 20.73 1.78
C THR A 188 -7.33 19.96 0.69
N GLY A 189 -6.33 20.56 0.06
CA GLY A 189 -5.55 19.91 -0.99
C GLY A 189 -4.80 18.69 -0.47
N GLY A 190 -4.05 18.87 0.61
CA GLY A 190 -3.29 17.81 1.26
C GLY A 190 -4.17 16.66 1.75
N ASN A 191 -5.30 16.95 2.43
CA ASN A 191 -6.23 15.93 2.90
C ASN A 191 -6.85 15.14 1.74
N SER A 192 -7.28 15.81 0.67
CA SER A 192 -7.80 15.11 -0.51
C SER A 192 -6.75 14.19 -1.12
N GLY A 193 -5.52 14.67 -1.26
CA GLY A 193 -4.42 13.89 -1.82
C GLY A 193 -4.05 12.68 -0.98
N THR A 194 -3.99 12.84 0.34
CA THR A 194 -3.67 11.73 1.25
C THR A 194 -4.74 10.65 1.24
N GLN A 195 -6.02 11.01 1.16
CA GLN A 195 -7.13 10.05 1.03
C GLN A 195 -7.00 9.20 -0.23
N ILE A 196 -6.76 9.85 -1.38
CA ILE A 196 -6.61 9.14 -2.66
C ILE A 196 -5.37 8.25 -2.63
N THR A 197 -4.23 8.79 -2.20
CA THR A 197 -2.97 8.04 -2.15
C THR A 197 -3.08 6.80 -1.28
N SER A 198 -3.62 6.93 -0.07
CA SER A 198 -3.75 5.80 0.87
C SER A 198 -4.65 4.69 0.33
N THR A 199 -5.80 5.05 -0.27
CA THR A 199 -6.71 4.07 -0.85
C THR A 199 -6.14 3.41 -2.11
N LEU A 200 -5.50 4.21 -2.98
CA LEU A 200 -4.94 3.71 -4.23
C LEU A 200 -3.71 2.82 -4.00
N VAL A 201 -2.80 3.21 -3.09
CA VAL A 201 -1.63 2.40 -2.75
C VAL A 201 -2.08 1.05 -2.19
N ARG A 202 -3.10 1.03 -1.31
CA ARG A 202 -3.66 -0.23 -0.80
C ARG A 202 -4.27 -1.10 -1.91
N ALA A 203 -5.08 -0.51 -2.80
CA ALA A 203 -5.65 -1.23 -3.94
C ALA A 203 -4.57 -1.79 -4.90
N MET A 204 -3.45 -1.05 -5.03
CA MET A 204 -2.30 -1.51 -5.81
C MET A 204 -1.54 -2.64 -5.11
N ALA A 205 -1.42 -2.62 -3.79
CA ALA A 205 -0.81 -3.69 -3.00
C ALA A 205 -1.63 -4.99 -3.12
N LEU A 206 -2.95 -4.90 -3.02
CA LEU A 206 -3.88 -6.03 -3.19
C LEU A 206 -4.01 -6.53 -4.65
N GLY A 207 -3.32 -5.89 -5.61
CA GLY A 207 -3.42 -6.29 -7.02
C GLY A 207 -4.73 -5.93 -7.72
N GLU A 208 -5.64 -5.20 -7.05
CA GLU A 208 -6.91 -4.74 -7.62
C GLU A 208 -6.71 -3.68 -8.72
N VAL A 209 -5.64 -2.88 -8.60
CA VAL A 209 -5.27 -1.83 -9.55
C VAL A 209 -3.90 -2.10 -10.13
N ARG A 210 -3.84 -2.11 -11.47
CA ARG A 210 -2.61 -2.29 -12.25
C ARG A 210 -2.31 -1.04 -13.07
N MET A 211 -1.08 -0.93 -13.57
CA MET A 211 -0.68 0.22 -14.41
C MET A 211 -1.55 0.38 -15.67
N ALA A 212 -2.08 -0.71 -16.22
CA ALA A 212 -3.01 -0.68 -17.35
C ALA A 212 -4.33 0.04 -17.03
N ASP A 213 -4.68 0.16 -15.73
CA ASP A 213 -5.91 0.80 -15.27
C ASP A 213 -5.78 2.30 -15.04
N LEU A 214 -4.59 2.92 -15.28
CA LEU A 214 -4.31 4.33 -15.01
C LEU A 214 -5.40 5.27 -15.54
N GLY A 215 -5.82 5.10 -16.79
CA GLY A 215 -6.87 5.94 -17.37
C GLY A 215 -8.24 5.77 -16.69
N ARG A 216 -8.55 4.55 -16.23
CA ARG A 216 -9.78 4.26 -15.48
C ARG A 216 -9.74 4.88 -14.09
N VAL A 217 -8.58 4.77 -13.41
CA VAL A 217 -8.35 5.38 -12.09
C VAL A 217 -8.48 6.89 -12.19
N ILE A 218 -7.75 7.54 -13.10
CA ILE A 218 -7.82 9.00 -13.27
C ILE A 218 -9.25 9.45 -13.53
N ARG A 219 -9.98 8.79 -14.43
CA ARG A 219 -11.37 9.16 -14.71
C ARG A 219 -12.27 9.02 -13.49
N LYS A 220 -12.12 7.95 -12.72
CA LYS A 220 -12.87 7.70 -11.48
C LYS A 220 -12.56 8.77 -10.43
N GLU A 221 -11.28 9.00 -10.16
CA GLU A 221 -10.84 9.98 -9.16
C GLU A 221 -11.22 11.42 -9.57
N MET A 222 -11.08 11.79 -10.83
CA MET A 222 -11.51 13.12 -11.32
C MET A 222 -13.02 13.33 -11.17
N THR A 223 -13.84 12.30 -11.43
CA THR A 223 -15.29 12.40 -11.23
C THR A 223 -15.64 12.57 -9.76
N THR A 224 -14.99 11.78 -8.88
CA THR A 224 -15.17 11.87 -7.43
C THR A 224 -14.68 13.23 -6.91
N ALA A 225 -13.49 13.66 -7.35
CA ALA A 225 -12.91 14.94 -6.98
C ALA A 225 -13.77 16.12 -7.42
N LEU A 226 -14.42 16.05 -8.59
CA LEU A 226 -15.34 17.11 -9.03
C LEU A 226 -16.53 17.24 -8.07
N MET A 227 -17.13 16.13 -7.64
CA MET A 227 -18.25 16.16 -6.68
C MET A 227 -17.79 16.72 -5.33
N ILE A 228 -16.63 16.29 -4.84
CA ILE A 228 -16.02 16.81 -3.60
C ILE A 228 -15.70 18.30 -3.75
N ALA A 229 -15.10 18.70 -4.87
CA ALA A 229 -14.70 20.07 -5.14
C ALA A 229 -15.89 21.05 -5.13
N VAL A 230 -17.01 20.65 -5.74
CA VAL A 230 -18.27 21.46 -5.69
C VAL A 230 -18.77 21.58 -4.24
N THR A 231 -18.73 20.50 -3.48
CA THR A 231 -19.14 20.51 -2.06
C THR A 231 -18.25 21.45 -1.24
N LEU A 232 -16.94 21.36 -1.42
CA LEU A 232 -15.96 22.17 -0.68
C LEU A 232 -15.99 23.64 -1.13
N ALA A 233 -16.20 23.92 -2.42
CA ALA A 233 -16.38 25.27 -2.93
C ALA A 233 -17.63 25.94 -2.34
N ALA A 234 -18.73 25.21 -2.23
CA ALA A 234 -19.95 25.70 -1.57
C ALA A 234 -19.70 25.98 -0.07
N ALA A 235 -18.99 25.09 0.62
CA ALA A 235 -18.62 25.30 2.03
C ALA A 235 -17.66 26.50 2.20
N GLY A 236 -16.70 26.68 1.29
CA GLY A 236 -15.78 27.81 1.25
C GLY A 236 -16.50 29.11 0.99
N CYS A 237 -17.48 29.15 0.07
CA CYS A 237 -18.35 30.28 -0.18
C CYS A 237 -19.15 30.67 1.07
N LEU A 238 -19.77 29.68 1.73
CA LEU A 238 -20.49 29.91 2.99
C LEU A 238 -19.57 30.48 4.08
N ARG A 239 -18.35 29.91 4.21
CA ARG A 239 -17.36 30.38 5.18
C ARG A 239 -16.95 31.85 4.91
N ALA A 240 -16.66 32.20 3.65
CA ALA A 240 -16.31 33.56 3.25
C ALA A 240 -17.45 34.53 3.53
N TRP A 241 -18.68 34.13 3.24
CA TRP A 241 -19.86 34.92 3.55
C TRP A 241 -20.03 35.16 5.06
N MET A 242 -19.85 34.14 5.90
CA MET A 242 -19.90 34.27 7.36
C MET A 242 -18.81 35.19 7.92
N MET A 243 -17.68 35.30 7.24
CA MET A 243 -16.59 36.23 7.61
C MET A 243 -16.79 37.65 7.09
N GLY A 244 -17.85 37.92 6.34
CA GLY A 244 -18.10 39.25 5.72
C GLY A 244 -17.11 39.59 4.59
N ILE A 245 -16.52 38.55 3.96
CA ILE A 245 -15.55 38.71 2.87
C ILE A 245 -16.29 39.09 1.58
N GLY A 246 -15.70 40.03 0.81
CA GLY A 246 -16.29 40.50 -0.45
C GLY A 246 -16.40 39.39 -1.52
N PRO A 247 -17.26 39.59 -2.53
CA PRO A 247 -17.59 38.58 -3.53
C PRO A 247 -16.38 38.16 -4.38
N GLU A 248 -15.44 39.07 -4.63
CA GLU A 248 -14.23 38.77 -5.41
C GLU A 248 -13.35 37.70 -4.73
N ILE A 249 -13.03 37.93 -3.46
CA ILE A 249 -12.23 36.96 -2.69
C ILE A 249 -12.99 35.65 -2.50
N THR A 250 -14.32 35.74 -2.29
CA THR A 250 -15.17 34.53 -2.20
C THR A 250 -15.10 33.69 -3.47
N LEU A 251 -15.15 34.37 -4.64
CA LEU A 251 -15.01 33.67 -5.93
C LEU A 251 -13.62 33.03 -6.10
N ILE A 252 -12.56 33.79 -5.78
CA ILE A 252 -11.17 33.32 -5.83
C ILE A 252 -11.02 32.05 -4.98
N VAL A 253 -11.48 32.07 -3.73
CA VAL A 253 -11.38 30.95 -2.81
C VAL A 253 -12.17 29.74 -3.32
N SER A 254 -13.40 29.94 -3.77
CA SER A 254 -14.26 28.87 -4.27
C SER A 254 -13.70 28.22 -5.53
N LEU A 255 -13.20 29.02 -6.48
CA LEU A 255 -12.56 28.52 -7.70
C LEU A 255 -11.25 27.80 -7.38
N THR A 256 -10.49 28.31 -6.42
CA THR A 256 -9.25 27.65 -5.96
C THR A 256 -9.54 26.29 -5.34
N LEU A 257 -10.56 26.16 -4.49
CA LEU A 257 -10.97 24.88 -3.91
C LEU A 257 -11.31 23.85 -5.00
N LEU A 258 -12.02 24.28 -6.05
CA LEU A 258 -12.28 23.44 -7.22
C LEU A 258 -10.98 22.98 -7.88
N CYS A 259 -10.11 23.92 -8.22
CA CYS A 259 -8.86 23.62 -8.93
C CYS A 259 -7.90 22.76 -8.11
N ILE A 260 -7.70 23.08 -6.81
CA ILE A 260 -6.79 22.31 -5.94
C ILE A 260 -7.29 20.89 -5.72
N THR A 261 -8.60 20.68 -5.52
CA THR A 261 -9.15 19.34 -5.33
C THR A 261 -8.98 18.49 -6.57
N LEU A 262 -9.22 19.04 -7.77
CA LEU A 262 -8.98 18.33 -9.03
C LEU A 262 -7.49 18.07 -9.27
N TRP A 263 -6.62 19.04 -8.98
CA TRP A 263 -5.18 18.89 -9.06
C TRP A 263 -4.66 17.78 -8.13
N SER A 264 -5.15 17.78 -6.89
CA SER A 264 -4.87 16.76 -5.89
C SER A 264 -5.21 15.35 -6.41
N ALA A 265 -6.36 15.18 -7.06
CA ALA A 265 -6.77 13.90 -7.64
C ALA A 265 -5.80 13.42 -8.73
N VAL A 266 -5.32 14.32 -9.60
CA VAL A 266 -4.34 13.98 -10.63
C VAL A 266 -3.01 13.55 -10.01
N VAL A 267 -2.45 14.38 -9.14
CA VAL A 267 -1.14 14.14 -8.51
C VAL A 267 -1.14 12.84 -7.73
N SER A 268 -2.16 12.65 -6.87
CA SER A 268 -2.27 11.50 -5.98
C SER A 268 -2.60 10.19 -6.67
N SER A 269 -3.17 10.25 -7.88
CA SER A 269 -3.39 9.06 -8.72
C SER A 269 -2.18 8.71 -9.55
N VAL A 270 -1.53 9.71 -10.15
CA VAL A 270 -0.43 9.48 -11.10
C VAL A 270 0.87 9.06 -10.40
N ILE A 271 1.25 9.76 -9.33
CA ILE A 271 2.57 9.54 -8.69
C ILE A 271 2.74 8.10 -8.20
N PRO A 272 1.85 7.50 -7.38
CA PRO A 272 2.05 6.13 -6.91
C PRO A 272 2.10 5.12 -8.06
N MET A 273 1.27 5.29 -9.08
CA MET A 273 1.23 4.39 -10.23
C MET A 273 2.51 4.47 -11.07
N VAL A 274 3.04 5.69 -11.30
CA VAL A 274 4.30 5.88 -12.02
C VAL A 274 5.48 5.29 -11.25
N ILE A 275 5.54 5.48 -9.95
CA ILE A 275 6.59 4.93 -9.09
C ILE A 275 6.58 3.39 -9.12
N LYS A 276 5.41 2.77 -9.07
CA LYS A 276 5.28 1.32 -9.26
C LYS A 276 5.80 0.85 -10.62
N ARG A 277 5.57 1.64 -11.68
CA ARG A 277 6.07 1.31 -13.02
C ARG A 277 7.60 1.29 -13.10
N VAL A 278 8.26 2.12 -12.32
CA VAL A 278 9.74 2.19 -12.25
C VAL A 278 10.31 1.06 -11.36
N GLY A 279 9.45 0.21 -10.77
CA GLY A 279 9.87 -0.91 -9.92
C GLY A 279 10.11 -0.52 -8.46
N ILE A 280 9.72 0.69 -8.05
CA ILE A 280 9.79 1.15 -6.66
C ILE A 280 8.45 0.85 -5.99
N ASP A 281 8.52 0.41 -4.74
CA ASP A 281 7.33 0.17 -3.92
C ASP A 281 6.50 1.47 -3.77
N PRO A 282 5.22 1.48 -4.20
CA PRO A 282 4.38 2.67 -4.09
C PRO A 282 4.11 3.09 -2.63
N ALA A 283 4.25 2.22 -1.64
CA ALA A 283 4.12 2.56 -0.23
C ALA A 283 5.18 3.58 0.25
N VAL A 284 6.31 3.70 -0.48
CA VAL A 284 7.32 4.75 -0.25
C VAL A 284 6.76 6.15 -0.50
N VAL A 285 5.72 6.28 -1.35
CA VAL A 285 5.01 7.56 -1.55
C VAL A 285 4.15 7.84 -0.32
N SER A 286 4.79 8.41 0.69
CA SER A 286 4.09 8.72 1.94
C SER A 286 3.00 9.77 1.76
N ALA A 287 1.94 9.66 2.56
CA ALA A 287 0.87 10.64 2.57
C ALA A 287 1.38 12.07 2.86
N PRO A 288 2.28 12.30 3.82
CA PRO A 288 2.90 13.61 4.03
C PRO A 288 3.68 14.16 2.83
N PHE A 289 4.37 13.30 2.06
CA PHE A 289 5.06 13.74 0.85
C PHE A 289 4.09 14.28 -0.21
N ILE A 290 3.00 13.55 -0.44
CA ILE A 290 1.95 14.00 -1.37
C ILE A 290 1.32 15.30 -0.88
N ALA A 291 1.05 15.43 0.43
CA ALA A 291 0.49 16.67 0.99
C ALA A 291 1.43 17.86 0.73
N THR A 292 2.71 17.75 1.07
CA THR A 292 3.71 18.81 0.83
C THR A 292 3.78 19.24 -0.64
N LEU A 293 3.73 18.29 -1.57
CA LEU A 293 3.75 18.59 -2.99
C LEU A 293 2.49 19.35 -3.44
N ILE A 294 1.32 18.95 -2.94
CA ILE A 294 0.05 19.59 -3.25
C ILE A 294 -0.02 20.97 -2.61
N ASP A 295 0.48 21.16 -1.39
CA ASP A 295 0.45 22.41 -0.66
C ASP A 295 1.15 23.52 -1.44
N GLY A 296 2.40 23.30 -1.84
CA GLY A 296 3.15 24.29 -2.61
C GLY A 296 2.55 24.57 -3.99
N THR A 297 2.18 23.51 -4.75
CA THR A 297 1.56 23.67 -6.06
C THR A 297 0.14 24.25 -5.98
N GLY A 298 -0.61 23.93 -4.94
CA GLY A 298 -1.92 24.48 -4.66
C GLY A 298 -1.88 25.98 -4.37
N LEU A 299 -0.86 26.45 -3.64
CA LEU A 299 -0.67 27.89 -3.43
C LEU A 299 -0.32 28.62 -4.72
N ILE A 300 0.46 28.04 -5.61
CA ILE A 300 0.70 28.63 -6.94
C ILE A 300 -0.63 28.81 -7.68
N ILE A 301 -1.48 27.78 -7.69
CA ILE A 301 -2.82 27.85 -8.31
C ILE A 301 -3.63 28.97 -7.66
N TYR A 302 -3.64 29.05 -6.34
CA TYR A 302 -4.36 30.07 -5.59
C TYR A 302 -3.92 31.49 -5.96
N PHE A 303 -2.64 31.77 -5.87
CA PHE A 303 -2.13 33.10 -6.14
C PHE A 303 -2.24 33.47 -7.63
N LYS A 304 -2.13 32.53 -8.55
CA LYS A 304 -2.38 32.81 -9.98
C LYS A 304 -3.85 33.18 -10.24
N ILE A 305 -4.79 32.50 -9.59
CA ILE A 305 -6.21 32.85 -9.66
C ILE A 305 -6.43 34.25 -9.03
N ALA A 306 -5.83 34.52 -7.87
CA ALA A 306 -5.94 35.81 -7.21
C ALA A 306 -5.36 36.95 -8.07
N GLN A 307 -4.18 36.78 -8.64
CA GLN A 307 -3.56 37.76 -9.55
C GLN A 307 -4.49 38.07 -10.73
N TYR A 308 -5.08 37.05 -11.35
CA TYR A 308 -5.96 37.21 -12.50
C TYR A 308 -7.22 38.03 -12.16
N PHE A 309 -7.90 37.72 -11.05
CA PHE A 309 -9.14 38.41 -10.66
C PHE A 309 -8.91 39.79 -10.03
N LEU A 310 -7.78 39.99 -9.34
CA LEU A 310 -7.44 41.27 -8.72
C LEU A 310 -6.68 42.21 -9.67
N GLY A 311 -6.38 41.78 -10.89
CA GLY A 311 -5.65 42.58 -11.88
C GLY A 311 -4.20 42.88 -11.50
N LEU A 312 -3.56 41.99 -10.72
CA LEU A 312 -2.17 42.12 -10.30
C LEU A 312 -1.26 41.44 -11.34
N ASN A 313 -0.20 42.13 -11.74
CA ASN A 313 0.74 41.66 -12.75
C ASN A 313 1.88 40.80 -12.12
#